data_390bdfa427afb0aee37d6b8c216ac41d
#
_entry.id   390bdfa427afb0aee37d6b8c216ac41d
#
_cell.length_a   1.000
_cell.length_b   1.000
_cell.length_c   1.000
_cell.angle_alpha   90.00
_cell.angle_beta   90.00
_cell.angle_gamma   90.00
#
_symmetry.space_group_name_H-M   'P 1'
#
loop_
_entity.id
_entity.type
_entity.pdbx_description
1 polymer ?
#
loop_
_entity_poly.entity_id
_entity_poly.type
_entity_poly.pdbx_seq_one_letter_code
_entity_poly.pdbx_strand_id
1 'polypeptide(L)'
;IIPSNAAGKEIAARLAIKTSSGLITDAVDVRAGEGGIETTQSVLAGSYTVTAKVTTGTPIIAVKPNSVPLEASPAPGVVEAFAVTVSDAAKAARVTDSQPKKATGRPELTEAAIVVSGGRGTGGDFSPVEEFADSLGAAVGASRAAVDAGWYPHAHQVGQTGKKVSPQLYVAAGISGAIQHRAGMQTS
;
A
#
# COMPACT_ATOMS: atom_id res chain seq x y z
N ILE A 1 13.96 7.04 2.17
CA ILE A 1 12.73 6.52 1.55
C ILE A 1 12.21 5.39 2.41
N ILE A 2 10.89 5.32 2.61
CA ILE A 2 10.19 4.35 3.48
C ILE A 2 8.94 3.84 2.71
N PRO A 3 8.52 2.57 2.86
CA PRO A 3 7.26 2.11 2.27
C PRO A 3 6.04 2.87 2.84
N SER A 4 5.12 3.31 2.00
CA SER A 4 3.90 4.03 2.42
C SER A 4 2.78 3.06 2.83
N ASN A 5 3.11 2.11 3.70
CA ASN A 5 2.15 1.27 4.42
C ASN A 5 1.92 1.79 5.85
N ALA A 6 1.07 1.14 6.64
CA ALA A 6 0.72 1.62 7.99
C ALA A 6 1.95 1.75 8.90
N ALA A 7 2.81 0.73 8.95
CA ALA A 7 4.03 0.75 9.76
C ALA A 7 5.04 1.79 9.27
N GLY A 8 5.25 1.87 7.95
CA GLY A 8 6.16 2.84 7.34
C GLY A 8 5.73 4.28 7.59
N LYS A 9 4.43 4.58 7.50
CA LYS A 9 3.90 5.92 7.80
C LYS A 9 4.11 6.31 9.26
N GLU A 10 3.92 5.39 10.19
CA GLU A 10 4.17 5.65 11.62
C GLU A 10 5.66 5.93 11.87
N ILE A 11 6.54 5.11 11.32
CA ILE A 11 7.99 5.31 11.43
C ILE A 11 8.39 6.66 10.82
N ALA A 12 7.90 6.96 9.61
CA ALA A 12 8.20 8.20 8.90
C ALA A 12 7.75 9.44 9.69
N ALA A 13 6.53 9.41 10.26
CA ALA A 13 6.02 10.52 11.07
C ALA A 13 6.84 10.75 12.33
N ARG A 14 7.18 9.69 13.07
CA ARG A 14 8.03 9.77 14.27
C ARG A 14 9.43 10.28 13.95
N LEU A 15 10.01 9.81 12.84
CA LEU A 15 11.31 10.26 12.37
C LEU A 15 11.29 11.74 11.98
N ALA A 16 10.28 12.19 11.27
CA ALA A 16 10.11 13.59 10.86
C ALA A 16 10.12 14.53 12.08
N ILE A 17 9.36 14.20 13.13
CA ILE A 17 9.34 14.97 14.37
C ILE A 17 10.70 14.96 15.06
N LYS A 18 11.35 13.79 15.20
CA LYS A 18 12.64 13.66 15.89
C LYS A 18 13.78 14.40 15.19
N THR A 19 13.72 14.52 13.87
CA THR A 19 14.78 15.15 13.05
C THR A 19 14.39 16.57 12.59
N SER A 20 13.23 17.08 13.01
CA SER A 20 12.69 18.38 12.53
C SER A 20 12.67 18.47 10.99
N SER A 21 12.27 17.39 10.35
CA SER A 21 12.27 17.20 8.89
C SER A 21 10.86 17.21 8.32
N GLY A 22 10.73 17.65 7.06
CA GLY A 22 9.49 17.52 6.32
C GLY A 22 9.22 16.08 5.86
N LEU A 23 7.95 15.72 5.77
CA LEU A 23 7.47 14.38 5.38
C LEU A 23 6.48 14.49 4.21
N ILE A 24 6.68 13.66 3.20
CA ILE A 24 5.70 13.41 2.13
C ILE A 24 5.30 11.94 2.17
N THR A 25 3.99 11.67 2.17
CA THR A 25 3.44 10.30 2.15
C THR A 25 2.73 10.02 0.82
N ASP A 26 2.54 8.74 0.52
CA ASP A 26 1.82 8.28 -0.67
C ASP A 26 2.41 8.78 -1.99
N ALA A 27 3.72 9.00 -2.04
CA ALA A 27 4.41 9.30 -3.29
C ALA A 27 4.28 8.12 -4.27
N VAL A 28 3.99 8.42 -5.53
CA VAL A 28 3.91 7.45 -6.63
C VAL A 28 5.11 7.54 -7.56
N ASP A 29 5.90 8.59 -7.43
CA ASP A 29 7.18 8.77 -8.12
C ASP A 29 8.10 9.64 -7.28
N VAL A 30 9.42 9.40 -7.41
CA VAL A 30 10.48 10.16 -6.73
C VAL A 30 11.62 10.37 -7.71
N ARG A 31 12.01 11.61 -7.93
CA ARG A 31 13.07 11.96 -8.87
C ARG A 31 13.98 13.07 -8.35
N ALA A 32 15.17 13.14 -8.90
CA ALA A 32 16.03 14.30 -8.70
C ALA A 32 15.48 15.48 -9.53
N GLY A 33 15.28 16.61 -8.87
CA GLY A 33 14.84 17.85 -9.52
C GLY A 33 15.78 19.01 -9.22
N GLU A 34 15.53 20.16 -9.83
CA GLU A 34 16.27 21.38 -9.52
C GLU A 34 16.03 21.78 -8.06
N GLY A 35 17.11 21.80 -7.28
CA GLY A 35 17.07 22.17 -5.87
C GLY A 35 16.60 21.07 -4.91
N GLY A 36 16.71 19.79 -5.29
CA GLY A 36 16.50 18.64 -4.40
C GLY A 36 15.60 17.55 -4.95
N ILE A 37 15.10 16.70 -4.05
CA ILE A 37 14.24 15.58 -4.40
C ILE A 37 12.79 16.07 -4.59
N GLU A 38 12.22 15.77 -5.74
CA GLU A 38 10.81 15.99 -6.07
C GLU A 38 10.04 14.69 -6.02
N THR A 39 8.78 14.80 -5.59
CA THR A 39 7.86 13.67 -5.52
C THR A 39 6.60 13.95 -6.31
N THR A 40 6.01 12.92 -6.87
CA THR A 40 4.68 12.98 -7.47
C THR A 40 3.69 12.22 -6.58
N GLN A 41 2.52 12.80 -6.34
CA GLN A 41 1.41 12.20 -5.60
C GLN A 41 0.16 12.22 -6.46
N SER A 42 -0.59 11.12 -6.47
CA SER A 42 -1.94 11.04 -7.04
C SER A 42 -2.95 11.26 -5.91
N VAL A 43 -3.75 12.31 -6.00
CA VAL A 43 -4.66 12.74 -4.93
C VAL A 43 -6.10 12.85 -5.41
N LEU A 44 -7.05 12.94 -4.46
CA LEU A 44 -8.49 13.04 -4.71
C LEU A 44 -9.00 11.96 -5.68
N ALA A 45 -8.69 10.70 -5.37
CA ALA A 45 -9.07 9.54 -6.17
C ALA A 45 -8.57 9.62 -7.63
N GLY A 46 -7.30 10.06 -7.81
CA GLY A 46 -6.66 10.15 -9.13
C GLY A 46 -7.07 11.36 -9.96
N SER A 47 -7.90 12.25 -9.40
CA SER A 47 -8.36 13.44 -10.14
C SER A 47 -7.25 14.47 -10.36
N TYR A 48 -6.24 14.48 -9.50
CA TYR A 48 -5.14 15.44 -9.57
C TYR A 48 -3.81 14.74 -9.32
N THR A 49 -2.79 15.27 -9.98
CA THR A 49 -1.39 14.96 -9.72
C THR A 49 -0.74 16.18 -9.06
N VAL A 50 -0.04 15.96 -7.96
CA VAL A 50 0.68 17.01 -7.23
C VAL A 50 2.16 16.69 -7.27
N THR A 51 2.98 17.69 -7.67
CA THR A 51 4.43 17.65 -7.49
C THR A 51 4.79 18.43 -6.24
N ALA A 52 5.57 17.82 -5.35
CA ALA A 52 5.96 18.42 -4.09
C ALA A 52 7.42 18.12 -3.76
N LYS A 53 8.03 18.99 -2.94
CA LYS A 53 9.36 18.75 -2.36
C LYS A 53 9.37 19.14 -0.90
N VAL A 54 10.22 18.49 -0.12
CA VAL A 54 10.50 18.88 1.26
C VAL A 54 11.48 20.03 1.26
N THR A 55 11.17 21.08 2.00
CA THR A 55 11.99 22.28 2.10
C THR A 55 12.69 22.45 3.45
N THR A 56 12.40 21.54 4.40
CA THR A 56 12.94 21.64 5.78
C THR A 56 13.59 20.30 6.19
N GLY A 57 14.81 20.37 6.66
CA GLY A 57 15.57 19.21 7.15
C GLY A 57 15.90 18.20 6.05
N THR A 58 16.09 16.95 6.43
CA THR A 58 16.34 15.85 5.50
C THR A 58 15.02 15.33 4.94
N PRO A 59 14.82 15.26 3.62
CA PRO A 59 13.58 14.77 3.04
C PRO A 59 13.24 13.34 3.51
N ILE A 60 12.07 13.17 4.10
CA ILE A 60 11.51 11.87 4.44
C ILE A 60 10.34 11.62 3.51
N ILE A 61 10.43 10.54 2.71
CA ILE A 61 9.46 10.25 1.66
C ILE A 61 8.96 8.82 1.84
N ALA A 62 7.65 8.67 2.01
CA ALA A 62 6.99 7.38 2.01
C ALA A 62 6.38 7.13 0.61
N VAL A 63 6.89 6.08 -0.05
CA VAL A 63 6.51 5.70 -1.42
C VAL A 63 5.51 4.56 -1.40
N LYS A 64 4.48 4.64 -2.20
CA LYS A 64 3.51 3.56 -2.35
C LYS A 64 4.19 2.30 -2.91
N PRO A 65 3.95 1.12 -2.33
CA PRO A 65 4.39 -0.14 -2.93
C PRO A 65 3.87 -0.28 -4.37
N ASN A 66 4.68 -0.87 -5.23
CA ASN A 66 4.40 -1.14 -6.65
C ASN A 66 4.10 0.08 -7.54
N SER A 67 4.27 1.31 -7.06
CA SER A 67 4.01 2.51 -7.85
C SER A 67 5.17 2.91 -8.77
N VAL A 68 6.35 2.35 -8.55
CA VAL A 68 7.56 2.61 -9.35
C VAL A 68 8.06 1.30 -9.93
N PRO A 69 8.43 1.25 -11.24
CA PRO A 69 9.04 0.07 -11.84
C PRO A 69 10.32 -0.33 -11.09
N LEU A 70 10.53 -1.63 -10.92
CA LEU A 70 11.75 -2.14 -10.32
C LEU A 70 12.87 -2.15 -11.37
N GLU A 71 13.91 -1.36 -11.14
CA GLU A 71 15.16 -1.42 -11.89
C GLU A 71 16.22 -2.12 -11.04
N ALA A 72 16.76 -3.22 -11.55
CA ALA A 72 17.81 -3.95 -10.86
C ALA A 72 19.12 -3.15 -10.90
N SER A 73 19.65 -2.83 -9.73
CA SER A 73 20.97 -2.22 -9.57
C SER A 73 21.78 -3.08 -8.59
N PRO A 74 22.35 -4.20 -9.05
CA PRO A 74 23.07 -5.11 -8.17
C PRO A 74 24.32 -4.43 -7.62
N ALA A 75 24.42 -4.41 -6.29
CA ALA A 75 25.59 -3.96 -5.55
C ALA A 75 25.87 -4.89 -4.37
N PRO A 76 27.12 -5.11 -3.95
CA PRO A 76 27.41 -5.85 -2.73
C PRO A 76 26.82 -5.11 -1.54
N GLY A 77 25.97 -5.82 -0.75
CA GLY A 77 25.42 -5.30 0.49
C GLY A 77 26.45 -5.36 1.63
N VAL A 78 26.50 -4.31 2.45
CA VAL A 78 27.23 -4.32 3.73
C VAL A 78 26.21 -4.43 4.85
N VAL A 79 26.41 -5.39 5.76
CA VAL A 79 25.54 -5.58 6.92
C VAL A 79 26.32 -5.14 8.16
N GLU A 80 25.81 -4.13 8.86
CA GLU A 80 26.35 -3.65 10.12
C GLU A 80 25.38 -3.94 11.26
N ALA A 81 25.88 -4.49 12.38
CA ALA A 81 25.09 -4.68 13.58
C ALA A 81 25.02 -3.35 14.35
N PHE A 82 23.83 -2.84 14.58
CA PHE A 82 23.60 -1.61 15.32
C PHE A 82 22.80 -1.90 16.60
N ALA A 83 23.39 -1.63 17.76
CA ALA A 83 22.73 -1.78 19.05
C ALA A 83 21.83 -0.58 19.34
N VAL A 84 20.54 -0.82 19.49
CA VAL A 84 19.53 0.21 19.79
C VAL A 84 19.10 0.12 21.25
N THR A 85 19.22 1.23 21.99
CA THR A 85 18.59 1.37 23.30
C THR A 85 17.16 1.83 23.15
N VAL A 86 16.21 0.95 23.48
CA VAL A 86 14.77 1.24 23.38
C VAL A 86 14.32 1.93 24.67
N SER A 87 13.68 3.12 24.55
CA SER A 87 13.16 3.87 25.69
C SER A 87 11.93 3.18 26.31
N ASP A 88 11.63 3.48 27.59
CA ASP A 88 10.47 2.90 28.26
C ASP A 88 9.15 3.33 27.60
N ALA A 89 9.08 4.55 27.10
CA ALA A 89 7.92 5.00 26.31
C ALA A 89 7.70 4.17 25.03
N ALA A 90 8.79 3.75 24.37
CA ALA A 90 8.69 2.88 23.19
C ALA A 90 8.31 1.43 23.53
N LYS A 91 8.49 1.00 24.78
CA LYS A 91 8.10 -0.32 25.30
C LYS A 91 6.68 -0.36 25.88
N ALA A 92 5.98 0.79 25.94
CA ALA A 92 4.64 0.89 26.56
C ALA A 92 3.58 0.03 25.86
N ALA A 93 3.74 -0.22 24.55
CA ALA A 93 2.91 -1.18 23.82
C ALA A 93 3.73 -2.42 23.48
N ARG A 94 3.16 -3.59 23.76
CA ARG A 94 3.81 -4.89 23.51
C ARG A 94 2.85 -5.79 22.74
N VAL A 95 3.37 -6.45 21.70
CA VAL A 95 2.64 -7.54 21.01
C VAL A 95 2.55 -8.71 21.99
N THR A 96 1.34 -9.08 22.37
CA THR A 96 1.07 -10.19 23.31
C THR A 96 0.81 -11.51 22.60
N ASP A 97 0.32 -11.44 21.36
CA ASP A 97 0.07 -12.62 20.53
C ASP A 97 0.24 -12.24 19.04
N SER A 98 0.68 -13.17 18.23
CA SER A 98 0.81 -13.03 16.78
C SER A 98 0.35 -14.32 16.13
N GLN A 99 -0.77 -14.26 15.42
CA GLN A 99 -1.29 -15.38 14.65
C GLN A 99 -0.87 -15.24 13.19
N PRO A 100 -0.03 -16.14 12.67
CA PRO A 100 0.34 -16.13 11.26
C PRO A 100 -0.91 -16.32 10.41
N LYS A 101 -1.06 -15.48 9.37
CA LYS A 101 -2.10 -15.74 8.37
C LYS A 101 -1.86 -17.09 7.70
N LYS A 102 -2.91 -17.87 7.52
CA LYS A 102 -2.82 -19.09 6.71
C LYS A 102 -2.40 -18.68 5.29
N ALA A 103 -1.31 -19.27 4.81
CA ALA A 103 -0.89 -19.09 3.43
C ALA A 103 -1.99 -19.65 2.50
N THR A 104 -2.58 -18.80 1.68
CA THR A 104 -3.59 -19.21 0.68
C THR A 104 -2.95 -19.61 -0.65
N GLY A 105 -1.63 -19.49 -0.78
CA GLY A 105 -0.91 -19.62 -2.05
C GLY A 105 -0.99 -18.39 -2.94
N ARG A 106 -1.83 -17.40 -2.59
CA ARG A 106 -1.97 -16.14 -3.32
C ARG A 106 -1.06 -15.05 -2.73
N PRO A 107 -0.58 -14.10 -3.55
CA PRO A 107 0.22 -12.97 -3.05
C PRO A 107 -0.61 -12.09 -2.10
N GLU A 108 0.06 -11.35 -1.22
CA GLU A 108 -0.59 -10.34 -0.38
C GLU A 108 -1.19 -9.23 -1.26
N LEU A 109 -2.40 -8.80 -0.92
CA LEU A 109 -3.20 -7.88 -1.73
C LEU A 109 -2.48 -6.54 -2.02
N THR A 110 -1.70 -6.04 -1.07
CA THR A 110 -0.97 -4.77 -1.20
C THR A 110 0.34 -4.88 -1.98
N GLU A 111 0.81 -6.11 -2.24
CA GLU A 111 2.09 -6.39 -2.91
C GLU A 111 1.89 -7.09 -4.27
N ALA A 112 0.66 -7.51 -4.57
CA ALA A 112 0.33 -8.23 -5.77
C ALA A 112 0.50 -7.38 -7.03
N ALA A 113 1.14 -7.95 -8.05
CA ALA A 113 1.23 -7.34 -9.39
C ALA A 113 -0.11 -7.38 -10.13
N ILE A 114 -0.95 -8.37 -9.82
CA ILE A 114 -2.29 -8.52 -10.40
C ILE A 114 -3.31 -8.69 -9.27
N VAL A 115 -4.41 -7.97 -9.36
CA VAL A 115 -5.55 -8.09 -8.43
C VAL A 115 -6.82 -8.36 -9.20
N VAL A 116 -7.57 -9.39 -8.79
CA VAL A 116 -8.94 -9.66 -9.26
C VAL A 116 -9.88 -9.41 -8.10
N SER A 117 -10.86 -8.52 -8.28
CA SER A 117 -11.72 -8.06 -7.20
C SER A 117 -13.20 -8.28 -7.53
N GLY A 118 -13.93 -8.85 -6.57
CA GLY A 118 -15.36 -9.11 -6.66
C GLY A 118 -16.22 -8.04 -5.98
N GLY A 119 -17.37 -7.74 -6.55
CA GLY A 119 -18.37 -6.83 -6.00
C GLY A 119 -19.74 -7.45 -5.82
N ARG A 120 -20.78 -6.62 -5.66
CA ARG A 120 -22.17 -7.10 -5.52
C ARG A 120 -22.68 -7.89 -6.72
N GLY A 121 -22.12 -7.66 -7.92
CA GLY A 121 -22.50 -8.40 -9.11
C GLY A 121 -22.12 -9.88 -9.08
N THR A 122 -21.32 -10.34 -8.12
CA THR A 122 -21.01 -11.77 -7.90
C THR A 122 -22.18 -12.53 -7.26
N GLY A 123 -23.17 -11.80 -6.68
CA GLY A 123 -24.29 -12.42 -5.96
C GLY A 123 -23.89 -13.18 -4.69
N GLY A 124 -22.65 -12.99 -4.20
CA GLY A 124 -22.10 -13.69 -3.04
C GLY A 124 -21.24 -14.90 -3.38
N ASP A 125 -21.25 -15.36 -4.63
CA ASP A 125 -20.37 -16.41 -5.09
C ASP A 125 -19.05 -15.82 -5.61
N PHE A 126 -17.99 -16.01 -4.82
CA PHE A 126 -16.63 -15.57 -5.16
C PHE A 126 -15.81 -16.64 -5.88
N SER A 127 -16.32 -17.88 -6.03
CA SER A 127 -15.59 -18.98 -6.67
C SER A 127 -15.06 -18.61 -8.06
N PRO A 128 -15.85 -17.98 -8.98
CA PRO A 128 -15.31 -17.60 -10.28
C PRO A 128 -14.24 -16.51 -10.21
N VAL A 129 -14.33 -15.60 -9.21
CA VAL A 129 -13.32 -14.56 -8.99
C VAL A 129 -12.02 -15.18 -8.49
N GLU A 130 -12.11 -16.16 -7.59
CA GLU A 130 -10.98 -16.88 -7.04
C GLU A 130 -10.28 -17.75 -8.08
N GLU A 131 -11.05 -18.53 -8.86
CA GLU A 131 -10.51 -19.35 -9.95
C GLU A 131 -9.79 -18.51 -11.00
N PHE A 132 -10.35 -17.37 -11.36
CA PHE A 132 -9.71 -16.46 -12.30
C PHE A 132 -8.45 -15.84 -11.69
N ALA A 133 -8.48 -15.43 -10.42
CA ALA A 133 -7.28 -14.94 -9.73
C ALA A 133 -6.17 -16.00 -9.68
N ASP A 134 -6.52 -17.25 -9.38
CA ASP A 134 -5.57 -18.36 -9.32
C ASP A 134 -4.92 -18.65 -10.68
N SER A 135 -5.69 -18.57 -11.77
CA SER A 135 -5.16 -18.76 -13.12
C SER A 135 -4.12 -17.70 -13.52
N LEU A 136 -4.16 -16.52 -12.88
CA LEU A 136 -3.25 -15.40 -13.14
C LEU A 136 -2.15 -15.26 -12.06
N GLY A 137 -2.16 -16.09 -11.02
CA GLY A 137 -1.31 -15.88 -9.85
C GLY A 137 -1.60 -14.59 -9.12
N ALA A 138 -2.85 -14.12 -9.17
CA ALA A 138 -3.31 -12.83 -8.66
C ALA A 138 -3.76 -12.88 -7.20
N ALA A 139 -3.79 -11.73 -6.55
CA ALA A 139 -4.50 -11.58 -5.27
C ALA A 139 -6.00 -11.37 -5.51
N VAL A 140 -6.81 -11.81 -4.54
CA VAL A 140 -8.26 -11.57 -4.55
C VAL A 140 -8.60 -10.37 -3.67
N GLY A 141 -9.32 -9.41 -4.25
CA GLY A 141 -9.89 -8.26 -3.57
C GLY A 141 -11.41 -8.34 -3.49
N ALA A 142 -12.00 -7.49 -2.67
CA ALA A 142 -13.45 -7.36 -2.56
C ALA A 142 -13.88 -5.91 -2.41
N SER A 143 -15.05 -5.57 -2.94
CA SER A 143 -15.65 -4.27 -2.68
C SER A 143 -16.17 -4.19 -1.24
N ARG A 144 -16.27 -2.97 -0.69
CA ARG A 144 -16.88 -2.75 0.61
C ARG A 144 -18.29 -3.37 0.69
N ALA A 145 -19.09 -3.23 -0.37
CA ALA A 145 -20.44 -3.76 -0.38
C ALA A 145 -20.51 -5.30 -0.29
N ALA A 146 -19.53 -6.00 -0.84
CA ALA A 146 -19.43 -7.46 -0.71
C ALA A 146 -18.97 -7.86 0.71
N VAL A 147 -18.06 -7.09 1.28
CA VAL A 147 -17.58 -7.31 2.67
C VAL A 147 -18.67 -7.01 3.70
N ASP A 148 -19.39 -5.89 3.56
CA ASP A 148 -20.50 -5.53 4.44
C ASP A 148 -21.65 -6.56 4.38
N ALA A 149 -21.82 -7.22 3.22
CA ALA A 149 -22.78 -8.33 3.06
C ALA A 149 -22.27 -9.68 3.63
N GLY A 150 -21.05 -9.71 4.16
CA GLY A 150 -20.44 -10.92 4.73
C GLY A 150 -19.96 -11.95 3.69
N TRP A 151 -19.90 -11.56 2.42
CA TRP A 151 -19.52 -12.48 1.33
C TRP A 151 -18.01 -12.71 1.22
N TYR A 152 -17.19 -11.75 1.68
CA TYR A 152 -15.73 -11.87 1.67
C TYR A 152 -15.11 -11.20 2.90
N PRO A 153 -13.95 -11.71 3.41
CA PRO A 153 -13.34 -11.16 4.62
C PRO A 153 -12.88 -9.70 4.45
N HIS A 154 -13.04 -8.89 5.50
CA HIS A 154 -12.65 -7.47 5.53
C HIS A 154 -11.15 -7.26 5.18
N ALA A 155 -10.29 -8.22 5.49
CA ALA A 155 -8.86 -8.16 5.15
C ALA A 155 -8.59 -8.02 3.64
N HIS A 156 -9.58 -8.34 2.80
CA HIS A 156 -9.52 -8.25 1.33
C HIS A 156 -10.25 -7.03 0.76
N GLN A 157 -10.80 -6.17 1.62
CA GLN A 157 -11.49 -4.98 1.14
C GLN A 157 -10.53 -4.01 0.45
N VAL A 158 -10.85 -3.62 -0.78
CA VAL A 158 -10.17 -2.57 -1.54
C VAL A 158 -11.05 -1.33 -1.56
N GLY A 159 -10.48 -0.16 -1.29
CA GLY A 159 -11.20 1.10 -1.31
C GLY A 159 -10.68 2.12 -0.31
N GLN A 160 -11.39 3.23 -0.18
CA GLN A 160 -11.05 4.32 0.72
C GLN A 160 -10.92 3.87 2.18
N THR A 161 -11.79 2.97 2.64
CA THR A 161 -11.82 2.42 4.00
C THR A 161 -11.22 1.02 4.11
N GLY A 162 -10.66 0.50 3.02
CA GLY A 162 -9.97 -0.77 2.95
C GLY A 162 -8.48 -0.58 2.62
N LYS A 163 -7.91 -1.61 2.01
CA LYS A 163 -6.55 -1.56 1.50
C LYS A 163 -6.49 -0.67 0.25
N LYS A 164 -5.38 0.07 0.12
CA LYS A 164 -5.00 0.76 -1.11
C LYS A 164 -3.95 -0.09 -1.82
N VAL A 165 -4.21 -0.39 -3.08
CA VAL A 165 -3.39 -1.26 -3.92
C VAL A 165 -2.92 -0.51 -5.16
N SER A 166 -1.78 -0.91 -5.70
CA SER A 166 -1.18 -0.35 -6.92
C SER A 166 -0.65 -1.50 -7.79
N PRO A 167 -1.50 -2.44 -8.23
CA PRO A 167 -1.08 -3.51 -9.12
C PRO A 167 -0.84 -2.97 -10.54
N GLN A 168 -0.14 -3.74 -11.35
CA GLN A 168 0.02 -3.48 -12.77
C GLN A 168 -1.28 -3.76 -13.56
N LEU A 169 -2.09 -4.69 -13.04
CA LEU A 169 -3.41 -5.01 -13.60
C LEU A 169 -4.43 -5.16 -12.47
N TYR A 170 -5.53 -4.45 -12.58
CA TYR A 170 -6.68 -4.57 -11.70
C TYR A 170 -7.93 -4.98 -12.47
N VAL A 171 -8.47 -6.17 -12.18
CA VAL A 171 -9.72 -6.64 -12.77
C VAL A 171 -10.85 -6.51 -11.75
N ALA A 172 -11.89 -5.77 -12.09
CA ALA A 172 -13.05 -5.53 -11.24
C ALA A 172 -14.29 -6.28 -11.81
N ALA A 173 -14.72 -7.32 -11.13
CA ALA A 173 -15.89 -8.12 -11.51
C ALA A 173 -17.12 -7.78 -10.66
N GLY A 174 -18.20 -7.32 -11.28
CA GLY A 174 -19.44 -6.99 -10.57
C GLY A 174 -19.32 -5.80 -9.60
N ILE A 175 -18.40 -4.88 -9.83
CA ILE A 175 -18.15 -3.66 -9.05
C ILE A 175 -18.73 -2.46 -9.80
N SER A 176 -19.45 -1.58 -9.10
CA SER A 176 -20.13 -0.42 -9.69
C SER A 176 -19.20 0.71 -10.15
N GLY A 177 -17.93 0.69 -9.77
CA GLY A 177 -16.99 1.77 -10.06
C GLY A 177 -17.17 3.02 -9.19
N ALA A 178 -17.84 2.90 -8.04
CA ALA A 178 -17.99 3.98 -7.08
C ALA A 178 -16.64 4.56 -6.66
N ILE A 179 -16.59 5.88 -6.45
CA ILE A 179 -15.34 6.61 -6.15
C ILE A 179 -14.62 6.06 -4.92
N GLN A 180 -15.35 5.52 -3.94
CA GLN A 180 -14.80 4.92 -2.73
C GLN A 180 -13.96 3.67 -3.04
N HIS A 181 -14.39 2.86 -4.01
CA HIS A 181 -13.61 1.70 -4.47
C HIS A 181 -12.40 2.15 -5.29
N ARG A 182 -12.64 3.06 -6.25
CA ARG A 182 -11.59 3.61 -7.11
C ARG A 182 -10.46 4.24 -6.31
N ALA A 183 -10.77 4.91 -5.19
CA ALA A 183 -9.76 5.49 -4.30
C ALA A 183 -8.79 4.47 -3.70
N GLY A 184 -9.12 3.18 -3.73
CA GLY A 184 -8.25 2.10 -3.30
C GLY A 184 -7.36 1.50 -4.40
N MET A 185 -7.62 1.79 -5.68
CA MET A 185 -6.93 1.17 -6.82
C MET A 185 -6.52 2.15 -7.94
N GLN A 186 -6.61 3.44 -7.69
CA GLN A 186 -6.44 4.50 -8.70
C GLN A 186 -5.04 4.63 -9.29
N THR A 187 -4.06 3.92 -8.77
CA THR A 187 -2.68 3.89 -9.27
C THR A 187 -2.35 2.56 -9.98
N SER A 188 -3.38 1.87 -10.39
CA SER A 188 -3.28 0.61 -11.16
C SER A 188 -3.33 0.86 -12.64
#